data_3e05939944b004ec66003cfdcbb47e88
#
_entry.id   3e05939944b004ec66003cfdcbb47e88
#
_cell.length_a   1.000
_cell.length_b   1.000
_cell.length_c   1.000
_cell.angle_alpha   90.00
_cell.angle_beta   90.00
_cell.angle_gamma   90.00
#
_symmetry.space_group_name_H-M   'P 1'
#
loop_
_entity.id
_entity.type
_entity.pdbx_description
1 polymer ?
#
loop_
_entity_poly.entity_id
_entity_poly.type
_entity_poly.pdbx_seq_one_letter_code
_entity_poly.pdbx_strand_id
1 'polypeptide(L)'
;MRKVLVAAVVVLASLTLSAQEPAPDRAQDPFTAATFNAMRLRAVGPALMSGRVSHIAVDPDDQQTWYVGVASGGVWKTTNAGITWTPVFQNEGAYSVGAVVIDRKNPSTVWVGSGEANNQRSVGYGDGIYRSDDAGRTWRNLGLKTSEHIGRIVIDPRDSNVVFAAAYGPLWTAGGERGLYKTTDGGKNWTRVLEISEHTGVSDVAMDPGNPDVLLAVAHQRRRHTWTLIHGGPESGLHKSIDGGKTWRRVREGIPGGDLGRIVLSFSPAQKGLVYAKVEPATGGVAIFASRDSGDSWERRGSVQAQPMYYKNIHADPKNPDRLYVPSVQSQISDDGGRTFRNLGERSKHVDNHYIWIDPDNTDHLLEGCDGGLYETWDRGKLWRHFTNLSVTQFYNVDVDNASPIYNIFGGTQDNSTLGGPSRSRGPQGPTNNDWFIVTGGDGFVAR
;
A
#
# COMPACT_ATOMS: atom_id res chain seq x y z
N MET A 1 -36.57 89.07 -1.20
CA MET A 1 -36.88 87.71 -1.69
C MET A 1 -35.82 87.27 -2.70
N ARG A 2 -34.81 86.55 -2.29
CA ARG A 2 -33.77 86.06 -3.17
C ARG A 2 -34.05 84.58 -3.51
N LYS A 3 -34.18 84.26 -4.79
CA LYS A 3 -34.34 82.95 -5.32
C LYS A 3 -32.94 82.35 -5.48
N VAL A 4 -32.66 81.22 -4.84
CA VAL A 4 -31.43 80.42 -5.03
C VAL A 4 -31.74 79.37 -6.07
N LEU A 5 -31.00 79.39 -7.18
CA LEU A 5 -31.01 78.40 -8.22
C LEU A 5 -29.99 77.27 -7.82
N VAL A 6 -30.46 76.04 -7.68
CA VAL A 6 -29.61 74.88 -7.49
C VAL A 6 -29.41 74.28 -8.88
N ALA A 7 -28.19 74.33 -9.35
CA ALA A 7 -27.74 73.60 -10.59
C ALA A 7 -27.36 72.17 -10.20
N ALA A 8 -28.06 71.20 -10.76
CA ALA A 8 -27.70 69.79 -10.67
C ALA A 8 -26.69 69.47 -11.77
N VAL A 9 -25.48 69.08 -11.38
CA VAL A 9 -24.47 68.54 -12.30
C VAL A 9 -24.68 67.03 -12.44
N VAL A 10 -25.11 66.60 -13.61
CA VAL A 10 -25.18 65.17 -13.98
C VAL A 10 -23.84 64.77 -14.55
N VAL A 11 -23.08 63.93 -13.81
CA VAL A 11 -21.87 63.26 -14.28
C VAL A 11 -22.28 62.01 -14.99
N LEU A 12 -22.21 61.99 -16.32
CA LEU A 12 -22.27 60.73 -17.11
C LEU A 12 -20.93 60.01 -17.00
N ALA A 13 -20.90 58.91 -16.25
CA ALA A 13 -19.83 57.95 -16.28
C ALA A 13 -20.02 57.03 -17.51
N SER A 14 -19.21 57.20 -18.52
CA SER A 14 -19.11 56.28 -19.66
C SER A 14 -18.43 55.02 -19.23
N LEU A 15 -19.18 53.93 -18.99
CA LEU A 15 -18.67 52.59 -18.88
C LEU A 15 -18.22 52.10 -20.27
N THR A 16 -16.92 52.09 -20.49
CA THR A 16 -16.34 51.36 -21.62
C THR A 16 -16.36 49.87 -21.25
N LEU A 17 -17.30 49.12 -21.78
CA LEU A 17 -17.18 47.66 -21.83
C LEU A 17 -16.04 47.34 -22.77
N SER A 18 -14.89 46.97 -22.25
CA SER A 18 -13.88 46.28 -23.02
C SER A 18 -14.43 44.86 -23.30
N ALA A 19 -14.78 44.62 -24.57
CA ALA A 19 -15.05 43.27 -25.01
C ALA A 19 -13.74 42.47 -24.85
N GLN A 20 -13.77 41.52 -23.90
CA GLN A 20 -12.69 40.55 -23.73
C GLN A 20 -12.71 39.67 -24.98
N GLU A 21 -11.67 39.70 -25.80
CA GLU A 21 -11.55 38.75 -26.90
C GLU A 21 -11.71 37.34 -26.37
N PRO A 22 -12.51 36.47 -27.01
CA PRO A 22 -12.61 35.08 -26.60
C PRO A 22 -11.21 34.48 -26.67
N ALA A 23 -10.77 33.86 -25.54
CA ALA A 23 -9.54 33.10 -25.49
C ALA A 23 -9.48 32.15 -26.70
N PRO A 24 -8.35 32.03 -27.41
CA PRO A 24 -8.26 31.11 -28.54
C PRO A 24 -8.69 29.73 -28.09
N ASP A 25 -9.59 29.15 -28.87
CA ASP A 25 -10.09 27.80 -28.68
C ASP A 25 -8.87 26.88 -28.61
N ARG A 26 -8.49 26.47 -27.39
CA ARG A 26 -7.40 25.49 -27.22
C ARG A 26 -7.93 24.24 -27.89
N ALA A 27 -7.34 23.91 -29.04
CA ALA A 27 -7.61 22.64 -29.72
C ALA A 27 -7.60 21.58 -28.62
N GLN A 28 -8.77 20.94 -28.39
CA GLN A 28 -8.89 19.89 -27.40
C GLN A 28 -7.85 18.83 -27.75
N ASP A 29 -7.03 18.45 -26.77
CA ASP A 29 -6.07 17.37 -26.97
C ASP A 29 -6.82 16.15 -27.53
N PRO A 30 -6.49 15.69 -28.75
CA PRO A 30 -7.17 14.56 -29.36
C PRO A 30 -6.98 13.25 -28.57
N PHE A 31 -6.02 13.21 -27.64
CA PHE A 31 -5.70 12.07 -26.78
C PHE A 31 -6.30 12.17 -25.37
N THR A 32 -7.52 12.64 -25.26
CA THR A 32 -8.26 12.61 -23.98
C THR A 32 -8.81 11.21 -23.70
N ALA A 33 -9.10 10.92 -22.44
CA ALA A 33 -9.76 9.67 -22.05
C ALA A 33 -11.09 9.44 -22.83
N ALA A 34 -11.82 10.52 -23.18
CA ALA A 34 -13.05 10.47 -23.96
C ALA A 34 -12.83 9.92 -25.36
N THR A 35 -11.68 10.17 -25.98
CA THR A 35 -11.30 9.66 -27.31
C THR A 35 -11.25 8.13 -27.33
N PHE A 36 -10.86 7.51 -26.20
CA PHE A 36 -10.68 6.07 -26.06
C PHE A 36 -11.87 5.35 -25.41
N ASN A 37 -12.96 6.06 -25.09
CA ASN A 37 -14.14 5.47 -24.43
C ASN A 37 -14.78 4.29 -25.19
N ALA A 38 -14.60 4.19 -26.49
CA ALA A 38 -15.07 3.07 -27.29
C ALA A 38 -14.18 1.82 -27.15
N MET A 39 -12.95 1.97 -26.68
CA MET A 39 -11.99 0.89 -26.47
C MET A 39 -12.17 0.29 -25.08
N ARG A 40 -13.28 -0.39 -24.85
CA ARG A 40 -13.59 -0.99 -23.56
C ARG A 40 -12.68 -2.18 -23.28
N LEU A 41 -11.93 -2.11 -22.19
CA LEU A 41 -11.20 -3.26 -21.67
C LEU A 41 -12.17 -4.27 -21.06
N ARG A 42 -11.85 -5.54 -21.19
CA ARG A 42 -12.56 -6.65 -20.53
C ARG A 42 -11.55 -7.57 -19.86
N ALA A 43 -11.92 -8.10 -18.72
CA ALA A 43 -11.13 -9.12 -18.06
C ALA A 43 -11.20 -10.43 -18.84
N VAL A 44 -10.06 -11.06 -19.05
CA VAL A 44 -9.94 -12.39 -19.67
C VAL A 44 -9.38 -13.44 -18.69
N GLY A 45 -9.06 -13.05 -17.46
CA GLY A 45 -8.34 -13.88 -16.51
C GLY A 45 -6.83 -13.91 -16.84
N PRO A 46 -6.09 -14.90 -16.34
CA PRO A 46 -6.52 -15.95 -15.42
C PRO A 46 -6.57 -15.50 -13.95
N ALA A 47 -7.09 -16.39 -13.08
CA ALA A 47 -6.94 -16.31 -11.63
C ALA A 47 -6.40 -17.63 -11.05
N LEU A 48 -5.72 -18.44 -11.86
CA LEU A 48 -5.14 -19.72 -11.45
C LEU A 48 -4.10 -19.58 -10.35
N MET A 49 -3.21 -18.62 -10.54
CA MET A 49 -2.33 -18.02 -9.56
C MET A 49 -2.43 -16.52 -9.79
N SER A 50 -2.65 -15.79 -8.72
CA SER A 50 -2.87 -14.34 -8.82
C SER A 50 -1.53 -13.59 -8.83
N GLY A 51 -1.57 -12.27 -8.77
CA GLY A 51 -0.40 -11.42 -8.58
C GLY A 51 -0.20 -11.06 -7.12
N ARG A 52 0.85 -10.30 -6.85
CA ARG A 52 1.26 -9.91 -5.51
C ARG A 52 0.19 -9.10 -4.79
N VAL A 53 -0.31 -9.66 -3.68
CA VAL A 53 -1.15 -8.95 -2.73
C VAL A 53 -0.27 -8.23 -1.72
N SER A 54 -0.25 -6.91 -1.76
CA SER A 54 0.62 -6.05 -0.95
C SER A 54 0.00 -5.61 0.37
N HIS A 55 -1.33 -5.57 0.46
CA HIS A 55 -2.06 -5.12 1.65
C HIS A 55 -3.47 -5.71 1.71
N ILE A 56 -3.98 -5.90 2.94
CA ILE A 56 -5.34 -6.39 3.19
C ILE A 56 -5.95 -5.50 4.28
N ALA A 57 -7.16 -5.01 4.06
CA ALA A 57 -7.95 -4.30 5.05
C ALA A 57 -9.33 -4.94 5.14
N VAL A 58 -9.73 -5.33 6.34
CA VAL A 58 -11.04 -5.91 6.63
C VAL A 58 -11.87 -4.86 7.37
N ASP A 59 -13.13 -4.74 7.00
CA ASP A 59 -14.06 -3.83 7.64
C ASP A 59 -14.26 -4.26 9.11
N PRO A 60 -14.04 -3.36 10.07
CA PRO A 60 -14.14 -3.70 11.49
C PRO A 60 -15.58 -4.04 11.94
N ASP A 61 -16.59 -3.56 11.23
CA ASP A 61 -18.01 -3.78 11.54
C ASP A 61 -18.63 -4.92 10.73
N ASP A 62 -17.98 -5.32 9.61
CA ASP A 62 -18.43 -6.40 8.73
C ASP A 62 -17.25 -7.23 8.23
N GLN A 63 -16.92 -8.28 8.93
CA GLN A 63 -15.82 -9.19 8.58
C GLN A 63 -15.97 -9.90 7.22
N GLN A 64 -17.06 -9.73 6.51
CA GLN A 64 -17.23 -10.23 5.13
C GLN A 64 -16.76 -9.23 4.08
N THR A 65 -16.59 -7.96 4.47
CA THR A 65 -16.15 -6.88 3.59
C THR A 65 -14.65 -6.66 3.71
N TRP A 66 -13.92 -6.92 2.60
CA TRP A 66 -12.47 -6.75 2.53
C TRP A 66 -12.08 -5.87 1.36
N TYR A 67 -10.97 -5.15 1.55
CA TYR A 67 -10.25 -4.47 0.48
C TYR A 67 -8.84 -5.07 0.35
N VAL A 68 -8.51 -5.52 -0.84
CA VAL A 68 -7.20 -6.12 -1.15
C VAL A 68 -6.45 -5.19 -2.09
N GLY A 69 -5.33 -4.67 -1.61
CA GLY A 69 -4.39 -3.88 -2.40
C GLY A 69 -3.42 -4.78 -3.13
N VAL A 70 -3.34 -4.62 -4.44
CA VAL A 70 -2.48 -5.42 -5.32
C VAL A 70 -1.31 -4.56 -5.78
N ALA A 71 -0.11 -5.12 -5.73
CA ALA A 71 1.11 -4.40 -6.11
C ALA A 71 1.07 -3.85 -7.54
N SER A 72 0.39 -4.55 -8.43
CA SER A 72 0.22 -4.15 -9.84
C SER A 72 -1.18 -4.50 -10.36
N GLY A 73 -2.23 -4.18 -9.59
CA GLY A 73 -3.59 -4.56 -9.94
C GLY A 73 -4.69 -3.72 -9.27
N GLY A 74 -4.33 -2.58 -8.69
CA GLY A 74 -5.28 -1.68 -8.03
C GLY A 74 -5.84 -2.23 -6.72
N VAL A 75 -7.07 -1.87 -6.40
CA VAL A 75 -7.78 -2.33 -5.20
C VAL A 75 -9.01 -3.13 -5.58
N TRP A 76 -9.15 -4.29 -4.96
CA TRP A 76 -10.29 -5.19 -5.14
C TRP A 76 -11.09 -5.28 -3.85
N LYS A 77 -12.41 -5.28 -3.99
CA LYS A 77 -13.36 -5.36 -2.88
C LYS A 77 -14.18 -6.62 -2.95
N THR A 78 -14.37 -7.27 -1.82
CA THR A 78 -15.43 -8.28 -1.59
C THR A 78 -16.36 -7.80 -0.48
N THR A 79 -17.61 -8.24 -0.51
CA THR A 79 -18.61 -8.04 0.54
C THR A 79 -19.23 -9.37 1.00
N ASN A 80 -18.56 -10.49 0.68
CA ASN A 80 -19.02 -11.83 0.98
C ASN A 80 -17.84 -12.79 1.19
N ALA A 81 -16.83 -12.34 1.94
CA ALA A 81 -15.64 -13.12 2.32
C ALA A 81 -14.94 -13.80 1.14
N GLY A 82 -14.76 -13.05 0.03
CA GLY A 82 -14.02 -13.51 -1.14
C GLY A 82 -14.77 -14.44 -2.09
N ILE A 83 -16.10 -14.61 -1.92
CA ILE A 83 -16.91 -15.38 -2.88
C ILE A 83 -16.98 -14.65 -4.22
N THR A 84 -17.12 -13.32 -4.19
CA THR A 84 -17.04 -12.47 -5.38
C THR A 84 -16.17 -11.25 -5.15
N TRP A 85 -15.55 -10.75 -6.21
CA TRP A 85 -14.65 -9.62 -6.19
C TRP A 85 -15.09 -8.55 -7.19
N THR A 86 -14.98 -7.29 -6.77
CA THR A 86 -15.21 -6.12 -7.61
C THR A 86 -13.95 -5.26 -7.62
N PRO A 87 -13.38 -4.95 -8.80
CA PRO A 87 -12.32 -3.97 -8.91
C PRO A 87 -12.91 -2.58 -8.62
N VAL A 88 -12.30 -1.85 -7.69
CA VAL A 88 -12.83 -0.55 -7.23
C VAL A 88 -11.87 0.62 -7.47
N PHE A 89 -10.69 0.38 -8.07
CA PHE A 89 -9.63 1.38 -8.25
C PHE A 89 -9.09 1.46 -9.69
N GLN A 90 -9.81 0.88 -10.67
CA GLN A 90 -9.31 0.68 -12.03
C GLN A 90 -9.26 1.96 -12.88
N ASN A 91 -9.97 3.01 -12.48
CA ASN A 91 -10.06 4.26 -13.22
C ASN A 91 -9.16 5.37 -12.65
N GLU A 92 -8.34 5.03 -11.63
CA GLU A 92 -7.46 5.98 -10.99
C GLU A 92 -6.10 6.06 -11.70
N GLY A 93 -5.32 7.09 -11.37
CA GLY A 93 -4.04 7.37 -12.03
C GLY A 93 -2.94 6.34 -11.75
N ALA A 94 -3.08 5.56 -10.68
CA ALA A 94 -2.11 4.53 -10.30
C ALA A 94 -2.75 3.15 -10.22
N TYR A 95 -2.04 2.14 -10.68
CA TYR A 95 -2.42 0.72 -10.54
C TYR A 95 -1.68 0.00 -9.41
N SER A 96 -0.62 0.62 -8.87
CA SER A 96 0.23 0.05 -7.84
C SER A 96 -0.21 0.53 -6.46
N VAL A 97 -0.35 -0.39 -5.50
CA VAL A 97 -0.86 -0.10 -4.16
C VAL A 97 0.15 -0.46 -3.09
N GLY A 98 0.48 0.50 -2.23
CA GLY A 98 1.38 0.34 -1.09
C GLY A 98 0.68 0.16 0.25
N ALA A 99 -0.51 0.76 0.41
CA ALA A 99 -1.32 0.68 1.63
C ALA A 99 -2.81 0.84 1.33
N VAL A 100 -3.66 0.12 2.07
CA VAL A 100 -5.12 0.29 2.10
C VAL A 100 -5.57 0.35 3.54
N VAL A 101 -6.34 1.36 3.93
CA VAL A 101 -6.80 1.53 5.32
C VAL A 101 -8.26 1.94 5.35
N ILE A 102 -9.05 1.27 6.18
CA ILE A 102 -10.45 1.60 6.47
C ILE A 102 -10.50 2.45 7.73
N ASP A 103 -11.27 3.52 7.72
CA ASP A 103 -11.54 4.31 8.91
C ASP A 103 -12.48 3.54 9.84
N ARG A 104 -12.00 3.22 11.04
CA ARG A 104 -12.78 2.46 12.03
C ARG A 104 -14.04 3.16 12.55
N LYS A 105 -14.10 4.51 12.46
CA LYS A 105 -15.28 5.28 12.86
C LYS A 105 -16.31 5.40 11.76
N ASN A 106 -15.86 5.30 10.52
CA ASN A 106 -16.71 5.36 9.34
C ASN A 106 -16.16 4.42 8.26
N PRO A 107 -16.55 3.14 8.26
CA PRO A 107 -16.03 2.15 7.30
C PRO A 107 -16.32 2.46 5.83
N SER A 108 -17.24 3.40 5.54
CA SER A 108 -17.39 3.93 4.18
C SER A 108 -16.20 4.79 3.74
N THR A 109 -15.38 5.26 4.67
CA THR A 109 -14.14 6.00 4.36
C THR A 109 -12.98 5.05 4.24
N VAL A 110 -12.41 4.98 3.03
CA VAL A 110 -11.25 4.13 2.72
C VAL A 110 -10.14 5.00 2.15
N TRP A 111 -8.92 4.74 2.62
CA TRP A 111 -7.71 5.41 2.15
C TRP A 111 -6.82 4.43 1.40
N VAL A 112 -6.22 4.91 0.30
CA VAL A 112 -5.24 4.17 -0.49
C VAL A 112 -3.98 5.00 -0.65
N GLY A 113 -2.86 4.42 -0.27
CA GLY A 113 -1.53 4.92 -0.62
C GLY A 113 -1.03 4.20 -1.86
N SER A 114 -0.82 4.93 -2.95
CA SER A 114 -0.37 4.36 -4.20
C SER A 114 1.15 4.16 -4.21
N GLY A 115 1.60 3.28 -5.10
CA GLY A 115 3.01 2.89 -5.24
C GLY A 115 3.44 1.83 -4.23
N GLU A 116 3.83 0.67 -4.71
CA GLU A 116 4.30 -0.43 -3.86
C GLU A 116 5.55 -0.04 -3.07
N ALA A 117 5.56 -0.30 -1.76
CA ALA A 117 6.59 0.18 -0.84
C ALA A 117 7.69 -0.88 -0.58
N ASN A 118 8.24 -1.48 -1.63
CA ASN A 118 9.47 -2.28 -1.56
C ASN A 118 10.59 -1.68 -2.44
N ASN A 119 11.70 -2.36 -2.58
CA ASN A 119 12.88 -1.86 -3.30
C ASN A 119 13.25 -2.72 -4.51
N GLN A 120 12.33 -3.53 -5.01
CA GLN A 120 12.54 -4.28 -6.25
C GLN A 120 12.65 -3.36 -7.46
N ARG A 121 13.31 -3.83 -8.53
CA ARG A 121 13.46 -3.08 -9.78
C ARG A 121 12.14 -2.86 -10.50
N SER A 122 11.24 -3.84 -10.39
CA SER A 122 9.93 -3.87 -11.04
C SER A 122 8.81 -3.28 -10.18
N VAL A 123 9.14 -2.58 -9.10
CA VAL A 123 8.15 -1.95 -8.24
C VAL A 123 7.37 -0.88 -9.02
N GLY A 124 6.03 -0.95 -8.97
CA GLY A 124 5.16 0.00 -9.62
C GLY A 124 5.11 1.35 -8.88
N TYR A 125 5.00 2.42 -9.66
CA TYR A 125 4.89 3.78 -9.11
C TYR A 125 3.46 4.08 -8.69
N GLY A 126 3.34 5.01 -7.75
CA GLY A 126 2.11 5.68 -7.40
C GLY A 126 2.17 7.16 -7.77
N ASP A 127 1.05 7.81 -7.56
CA ASP A 127 0.84 9.24 -7.76
C ASP A 127 0.19 9.91 -6.53
N GLY A 128 0.46 9.36 -5.35
CA GLY A 128 0.10 9.92 -4.07
C GLY A 128 -0.93 9.13 -3.28
N ILE A 129 -1.81 9.85 -2.60
CA ILE A 129 -2.78 9.30 -1.66
C ILE A 129 -4.21 9.55 -2.13
N TYR A 130 -5.06 8.55 -1.99
CA TYR A 130 -6.46 8.60 -2.38
C TYR A 130 -7.38 8.35 -1.19
N ARG A 131 -8.57 8.92 -1.26
CA ARG A 131 -9.65 8.69 -0.32
C ARG A 131 -10.97 8.47 -1.04
N SER A 132 -11.70 7.47 -0.59
CA SER A 132 -13.11 7.27 -0.87
C SER A 132 -13.94 7.59 0.37
N ASP A 133 -15.11 8.17 0.21
CA ASP A 133 -16.08 8.41 1.28
C ASP A 133 -17.37 7.58 1.06
N ASP A 134 -17.38 6.70 0.08
CA ASP A 134 -18.53 5.90 -0.35
C ASP A 134 -18.20 4.41 -0.52
N ALA A 135 -17.31 3.91 0.33
CA ALA A 135 -16.90 2.52 0.37
C ALA A 135 -16.25 2.03 -0.95
N GLY A 136 -15.46 2.89 -1.59
CA GLY A 136 -14.67 2.57 -2.78
C GLY A 136 -15.42 2.72 -4.10
N ARG A 137 -16.62 3.34 -4.14
CA ARG A 137 -17.33 3.60 -5.40
C ARG A 137 -16.70 4.72 -6.20
N THR A 138 -16.24 5.76 -5.50
CA THR A 138 -15.52 6.90 -6.08
C THR A 138 -14.29 7.23 -5.26
N TRP A 139 -13.28 7.79 -5.92
CA TRP A 139 -12.01 8.15 -5.30
C TRP A 139 -11.62 9.59 -5.60
N ARG A 140 -10.88 10.19 -4.69
CA ARG A 140 -10.27 11.50 -4.88
C ARG A 140 -8.78 11.41 -4.57
N ASN A 141 -7.92 11.81 -5.50
CA ASN A 141 -6.51 11.99 -5.22
C ASN A 141 -6.33 13.24 -4.32
N LEU A 142 -5.72 13.06 -3.17
CA LEU A 142 -5.54 14.09 -2.15
C LEU A 142 -4.10 14.61 -2.05
N GLY A 143 -3.27 14.39 -3.08
CA GLY A 143 -1.92 14.94 -3.16
C GLY A 143 -0.82 13.92 -2.86
N LEU A 144 0.34 14.41 -2.48
CA LEU A 144 1.60 13.67 -2.33
C LEU A 144 1.99 12.93 -3.61
N LYS A 145 1.75 13.57 -4.77
CA LYS A 145 1.86 12.95 -6.09
C LYS A 145 3.28 12.57 -6.47
N THR A 146 4.27 13.32 -5.97
CA THR A 146 5.68 13.08 -6.25
C THR A 146 6.36 12.19 -5.22
N SER A 147 5.59 11.59 -4.29
CA SER A 147 6.10 10.59 -3.36
C SER A 147 6.43 9.27 -4.05
N GLU A 148 5.74 8.94 -5.14
CA GLU A 148 5.78 7.69 -5.89
C GLU A 148 5.42 6.45 -5.05
N HIS A 149 5.66 6.46 -3.74
CA HIS A 149 5.42 5.31 -2.87
C HIS A 149 4.94 5.76 -1.49
N ILE A 150 3.71 5.39 -1.14
CA ILE A 150 3.17 5.56 0.22
C ILE A 150 3.27 4.23 0.97
N GLY A 151 4.15 4.17 1.97
CA GLY A 151 4.47 2.93 2.68
C GLY A 151 3.44 2.52 3.73
N ARG A 152 2.85 3.51 4.41
CA ARG A 152 1.88 3.33 5.48
C ARG A 152 0.95 4.53 5.61
N ILE A 153 -0.29 4.26 5.99
CA ILE A 153 -1.27 5.28 6.39
C ILE A 153 -1.78 4.90 7.79
N VAL A 154 -1.88 5.89 8.68
CA VAL A 154 -2.44 5.72 10.02
C VAL A 154 -3.46 6.83 10.27
N ILE A 155 -4.68 6.43 10.66
CA ILE A 155 -5.77 7.34 11.02
C ILE A 155 -5.81 7.44 12.55
N ASP A 156 -5.90 8.65 13.09
CA ASP A 156 -6.09 8.85 14.53
C ASP A 156 -7.46 8.30 14.95
N PRO A 157 -7.53 7.34 15.87
CA PRO A 157 -8.79 6.75 16.28
C PRO A 157 -9.74 7.74 16.98
N ARG A 158 -9.25 8.90 17.38
CA ARG A 158 -10.04 9.98 18.02
C ARG A 158 -10.69 10.90 17.00
N ASP A 159 -10.05 11.11 15.82
CA ASP A 159 -10.52 12.02 14.78
C ASP A 159 -10.14 11.52 13.38
N SER A 160 -11.13 11.13 12.60
CA SER A 160 -10.97 10.63 11.21
C SER A 160 -10.36 11.66 10.24
N ASN A 161 -10.31 12.94 10.63
CA ASN A 161 -9.65 13.98 9.83
C ASN A 161 -8.14 14.04 10.07
N VAL A 162 -7.66 13.43 11.15
CA VAL A 162 -6.23 13.38 11.48
C VAL A 162 -5.63 12.08 10.91
N VAL A 163 -4.80 12.24 9.89
CA VAL A 163 -4.19 11.10 9.20
C VAL A 163 -2.70 11.36 8.99
N PHE A 164 -1.90 10.31 9.16
CA PHE A 164 -0.48 10.31 8.88
C PHE A 164 -0.19 9.44 7.66
N ALA A 165 0.66 9.93 6.76
CA ALA A 165 1.11 9.22 5.56
C ALA A 165 2.63 9.14 5.54
N ALA A 166 3.16 7.92 5.53
CA ALA A 166 4.58 7.65 5.36
C ALA A 166 4.94 7.72 3.88
N ALA A 167 5.46 8.87 3.44
CA ALA A 167 5.90 9.11 2.08
C ALA A 167 7.34 8.64 1.90
N TYR A 168 7.51 7.54 1.18
CA TYR A 168 8.81 6.90 1.01
C TYR A 168 9.67 7.62 -0.02
N GLY A 169 9.03 8.28 -0.98
CA GLY A 169 9.67 9.02 -2.07
C GLY A 169 10.18 8.14 -3.21
N PRO A 170 10.61 8.76 -4.31
CA PRO A 170 11.12 8.08 -5.49
C PRO A 170 12.21 7.05 -5.19
N LEU A 171 12.17 5.90 -5.90
CA LEU A 171 13.18 4.87 -5.74
C LEU A 171 14.43 5.17 -6.55
N TRP A 172 14.29 5.78 -7.74
CA TRP A 172 15.37 5.96 -8.71
C TRP A 172 16.02 7.35 -8.69
N THR A 173 15.36 8.34 -8.07
CA THR A 173 15.82 9.74 -7.99
C THR A 173 15.87 10.27 -6.57
N ALA A 174 16.61 11.35 -6.34
CA ALA A 174 16.52 12.13 -5.11
C ALA A 174 15.27 13.02 -5.13
N GLY A 175 14.95 13.64 -4.00
CA GLY A 175 13.85 14.58 -3.88
C GLY A 175 12.47 13.94 -3.91
N GLY A 176 11.51 14.63 -4.48
CA GLY A 176 10.10 14.28 -4.38
C GLY A 176 9.54 14.52 -2.96
N GLU A 177 8.30 14.12 -2.76
CA GLU A 177 7.67 14.22 -1.43
C GLU A 177 8.12 13.04 -0.58
N ARG A 178 9.17 13.27 0.24
CA ARG A 178 9.74 12.34 1.23
C ARG A 178 9.48 12.82 2.62
N GLY A 179 9.23 11.90 3.56
CA GLY A 179 9.03 12.22 4.95
C GLY A 179 7.72 11.69 5.51
N LEU A 180 7.37 12.12 6.72
CA LEU A 180 6.07 11.87 7.29
C LEU A 180 5.18 13.10 7.10
N TYR A 181 4.03 12.89 6.51
CA TYR A 181 3.03 13.92 6.29
C TYR A 181 1.84 13.70 7.23
N LYS A 182 1.28 14.80 7.72
CA LYS A 182 0.08 14.85 8.56
C LYS A 182 -0.96 15.75 7.95
N THR A 183 -2.20 15.30 7.94
CA THR A 183 -3.38 16.15 7.72
C THR A 183 -4.21 16.23 9.00
N THR A 184 -4.97 17.32 9.16
CA THR A 184 -5.96 17.51 10.24
C THR A 184 -7.32 17.92 9.67
N ASP A 185 -7.49 17.84 8.37
CA ASP A 185 -8.69 18.25 7.64
C ASP A 185 -9.17 17.21 6.60
N GLY A 186 -8.83 15.95 6.85
CA GLY A 186 -9.25 14.82 6.03
C GLY A 186 -8.55 14.76 4.67
N GLY A 187 -7.32 15.26 4.59
CA GLY A 187 -6.48 15.17 3.41
C GLY A 187 -6.57 16.36 2.45
N LYS A 188 -7.29 17.43 2.82
CA LYS A 188 -7.35 18.64 1.98
C LYS A 188 -6.02 19.37 1.97
N ASN A 189 -5.32 19.37 3.11
CA ASN A 189 -3.99 19.95 3.25
C ASN A 189 -3.08 18.96 3.98
N TRP A 190 -1.80 18.90 3.56
CA TRP A 190 -0.76 18.07 4.16
C TRP A 190 0.40 18.93 4.67
N THR A 191 0.83 18.66 5.89
CA THR A 191 2.04 19.26 6.48
C THR A 191 3.08 18.17 6.66
N ARG A 192 4.31 18.38 6.16
CA ARG A 192 5.42 17.49 6.42
C ARG A 192 5.90 17.71 7.86
N VAL A 193 5.63 16.74 8.73
CA VAL A 193 5.92 16.80 10.18
C VAL A 193 7.23 16.13 10.57
N LEU A 194 7.79 15.30 9.68
CA LEU A 194 9.15 14.74 9.84
C LEU A 194 9.84 14.74 8.47
N GLU A 195 10.91 15.51 8.37
CA GLU A 195 11.81 15.56 7.22
C GLU A 195 13.19 15.08 7.64
N ILE A 196 13.85 14.29 6.81
CA ILE A 196 15.22 13.82 7.03
C ILE A 196 16.16 14.46 5.99
N SER A 197 16.02 14.06 4.72
CA SER A 197 16.79 14.60 3.60
C SER A 197 16.10 14.32 2.25
N GLU A 198 16.66 14.81 1.16
CA GLU A 198 16.23 14.47 -0.19
C GLU A 198 16.49 13.00 -0.58
N HIS A 199 17.26 12.26 0.22
CA HIS A 199 17.62 10.86 -0.02
C HIS A 199 16.84 9.87 0.84
N THR A 200 16.22 10.36 1.92
CA THR A 200 15.64 9.54 2.98
C THR A 200 14.18 9.89 3.21
N GLY A 201 13.30 8.93 2.92
CA GLY A 201 11.88 9.03 3.20
C GLY A 201 11.47 8.33 4.48
N VAL A 202 10.18 8.42 4.82
CA VAL A 202 9.60 7.63 5.89
C VAL A 202 8.92 6.40 5.29
N SER A 203 9.37 5.21 5.69
CA SER A 203 8.92 3.94 5.15
C SER A 203 7.80 3.30 5.97
N ASP A 204 7.71 3.64 7.25
CA ASP A 204 6.71 3.10 8.18
C ASP A 204 6.36 4.13 9.25
N VAL A 205 5.13 4.08 9.75
CA VAL A 205 4.64 4.84 10.89
C VAL A 205 3.66 3.99 11.68
N ALA A 206 3.80 3.99 13.01
CA ALA A 206 2.91 3.29 13.91
C ALA A 206 2.46 4.22 15.04
N MET A 207 1.18 4.14 15.40
CA MET A 207 0.56 4.89 16.50
C MET A 207 0.28 3.93 17.65
N ASP A 208 0.60 4.34 18.86
CA ASP A 208 0.29 3.54 20.06
C ASP A 208 -1.24 3.45 20.25
N PRO A 209 -1.83 2.26 20.18
CA PRO A 209 -3.29 2.11 20.32
C PRO A 209 -3.79 2.52 21.70
N GLY A 210 -2.94 2.52 22.71
CA GLY A 210 -3.27 2.96 24.08
C GLY A 210 -3.07 4.46 24.33
N ASN A 211 -2.32 5.14 23.45
CA ASN A 211 -2.08 6.58 23.51
C ASN A 211 -1.75 7.15 22.13
N PRO A 212 -2.74 7.62 21.37
CA PRO A 212 -2.54 8.13 20.01
C PRO A 212 -1.62 9.36 19.88
N ASP A 213 -1.23 10.01 20.98
CA ASP A 213 -0.22 11.08 20.94
C ASP A 213 1.19 10.52 20.80
N VAL A 214 1.37 9.21 21.06
CA VAL A 214 2.65 8.52 20.86
C VAL A 214 2.68 7.89 19.49
N LEU A 215 3.66 8.30 18.69
CA LEU A 215 3.91 7.76 17.35
C LEU A 215 5.38 7.36 17.21
N LEU A 216 5.60 6.32 16.44
CA LEU A 216 6.92 5.91 15.97
C LEU A 216 6.96 6.02 14.45
N ALA A 217 8.02 6.59 13.89
CA ALA A 217 8.24 6.73 12.46
C ALA A 217 9.62 6.20 12.07
N VAL A 218 9.70 5.54 10.93
CA VAL A 218 10.92 4.94 10.42
C VAL A 218 11.44 5.73 9.23
N ALA A 219 12.55 6.41 9.40
CA ALA A 219 13.34 6.96 8.32
C ALA A 219 14.12 5.84 7.63
N HIS A 220 14.10 5.78 6.31
CA HIS A 220 14.84 4.78 5.55
C HIS A 220 15.49 5.41 4.32
N GLN A 221 16.82 5.42 4.34
CA GLN A 221 17.66 5.86 3.23
C GLN A 221 17.69 4.76 2.16
N ARG A 222 17.19 5.08 0.96
CA ARG A 222 17.17 4.12 -0.15
C ARG A 222 17.37 4.81 -1.50
N ARG A 223 18.04 4.10 -2.39
CA ARG A 223 18.14 4.49 -3.80
C ARG A 223 18.47 3.27 -4.66
N ARG A 224 17.84 3.21 -5.81
CA ARG A 224 18.23 2.26 -6.85
C ARG A 224 18.97 2.94 -7.99
N HIS A 225 20.00 2.26 -8.45
CA HIS A 225 20.69 2.51 -9.69
C HIS A 225 20.69 1.22 -10.52
N THR A 226 21.00 1.33 -11.82
CA THR A 226 21.04 0.14 -12.70
C THR A 226 22.05 -0.90 -12.21
N TRP A 227 23.12 -0.46 -11.56
CA TRP A 227 24.23 -1.29 -11.07
C TRP A 227 24.23 -1.56 -9.56
N THR A 228 23.40 -0.88 -8.76
CA THR A 228 23.41 -1.08 -7.31
C THR A 228 22.08 -0.71 -6.66
N LEU A 229 21.91 -1.20 -5.44
CA LEU A 229 20.83 -0.83 -4.52
C LEU A 229 21.46 -0.29 -3.23
N ILE A 230 21.17 0.97 -2.91
CA ILE A 230 21.37 1.51 -1.57
C ILE A 230 20.12 1.17 -0.77
N HIS A 231 20.29 0.37 0.28
CA HIS A 231 19.20 -0.14 1.12
C HIS A 231 19.50 0.07 2.60
N GLY A 232 19.77 1.31 2.95
CA GLY A 232 20.13 1.74 4.30
C GLY A 232 21.23 2.78 4.27
N GLY A 233 21.57 3.27 5.43
CA GLY A 233 22.63 4.25 5.61
C GLY A 233 22.49 5.02 6.93
N PRO A 234 23.34 6.01 7.17
CA PRO A 234 23.41 6.74 8.44
C PRO A 234 22.15 7.55 8.78
N GLU A 235 21.36 7.89 7.75
CA GLU A 235 20.09 8.62 7.94
C GLU A 235 18.91 7.71 8.29
N SER A 236 19.05 6.39 8.06
CA SER A 236 18.03 5.43 8.49
C SER A 236 17.94 5.37 10.00
N GLY A 237 16.73 5.22 10.53
CA GLY A 237 16.54 5.12 11.97
C GLY A 237 15.10 5.31 12.43
N LEU A 238 14.93 5.10 13.72
CA LEU A 238 13.66 5.21 14.40
C LEU A 238 13.50 6.61 15.03
N HIS A 239 12.34 7.19 14.87
CA HIS A 239 11.95 8.48 15.45
C HIS A 239 10.67 8.31 16.26
N LYS A 240 10.58 9.02 17.40
CA LYS A 240 9.42 9.02 18.30
C LYS A 240 8.88 10.42 18.49
N SER A 241 7.56 10.53 18.48
CA SER A 241 6.79 11.68 18.93
C SER A 241 5.93 11.28 20.14
N ILE A 242 5.68 12.22 21.04
CA ILE A 242 4.79 12.06 22.21
C ILE A 242 3.72 13.17 22.28
N ASP A 243 3.58 13.95 21.22
CA ASP A 243 2.74 15.13 21.14
C ASP A 243 1.85 15.15 19.89
N GLY A 244 1.48 13.96 19.41
CA GLY A 244 0.63 13.80 18.23
C GLY A 244 1.35 14.17 16.93
N GLY A 245 2.66 13.95 16.87
CA GLY A 245 3.46 14.19 15.67
C GLY A 245 3.87 15.63 15.44
N LYS A 246 3.82 16.49 16.45
CA LYS A 246 4.27 17.89 16.33
C LYS A 246 5.78 18.00 16.40
N THR A 247 6.41 17.23 17.32
CA THR A 247 7.87 17.16 17.46
C THR A 247 8.36 15.72 17.43
N TRP A 248 9.60 15.52 16.98
CA TRP A 248 10.20 14.22 16.79
C TRP A 248 11.61 14.16 17.34
N ARG A 249 11.96 13.06 18.02
CA ARG A 249 13.33 12.77 18.43
C ARG A 249 13.79 11.42 17.87
N ARG A 250 15.05 11.31 17.51
CA ARG A 250 15.64 10.03 17.10
C ARG A 250 15.80 9.12 18.32
N VAL A 251 15.34 7.87 18.20
CA VAL A 251 15.51 6.83 19.22
C VAL A 251 16.80 6.07 18.93
N ARG A 252 17.60 5.84 19.97
CA ARG A 252 18.89 5.14 19.86
C ARG A 252 19.06 4.07 20.92
N GLU A 253 18.37 4.18 22.05
CA GLU A 253 18.55 3.28 23.20
C GLU A 253 18.09 1.88 22.87
N GLY A 254 19.03 0.91 22.91
CA GLY A 254 18.80 -0.49 22.57
C GLY A 254 18.66 -0.80 21.08
N ILE A 255 18.65 0.20 20.19
CA ILE A 255 18.73 0.02 18.74
C ILE A 255 20.20 -0.15 18.31
N PRO A 256 20.54 -1.05 17.37
CA PRO A 256 21.91 -1.19 16.91
C PRO A 256 22.53 0.13 16.45
N GLY A 257 23.78 0.35 16.78
CA GLY A 257 24.56 1.48 16.29
C GLY A 257 25.00 1.27 14.83
N GLY A 258 25.50 2.35 14.21
CA GLY A 258 25.95 2.34 12.83
C GLY A 258 24.81 2.51 11.83
N ASP A 259 25.08 2.10 10.60
CA ASP A 259 24.10 2.18 9.52
C ASP A 259 23.00 1.16 9.71
N LEU A 260 21.77 1.59 9.40
CA LEU A 260 20.59 0.73 9.47
C LEU A 260 19.97 0.63 8.09
N GLY A 261 19.51 -0.57 7.75
CA GLY A 261 18.60 -0.81 6.65
C GLY A 261 17.17 -0.49 7.04
N ARG A 262 16.25 -1.36 6.66
CA ARG A 262 14.83 -1.17 6.94
C ARG A 262 14.49 -1.54 8.38
N ILE A 263 13.67 -0.71 8.99
CA ILE A 263 12.96 -1.02 10.25
C ILE A 263 11.47 -1.11 9.92
N VAL A 264 10.76 -2.01 10.60
CA VAL A 264 9.30 -2.14 10.49
C VAL A 264 8.72 -2.34 11.87
N LEU A 265 7.57 -1.72 12.14
CA LEU A 265 6.98 -1.61 13.47
C LEU A 265 5.63 -2.31 13.57
N SER A 266 5.33 -2.86 14.76
CA SER A 266 4.00 -3.32 15.14
C SER A 266 3.77 -3.12 16.63
N PHE A 267 2.88 -2.19 17.00
CA PHE A 267 2.35 -2.14 18.36
C PHE A 267 1.50 -3.38 18.64
N SER A 268 1.58 -3.88 19.87
CA SER A 268 0.71 -4.97 20.32
C SER A 268 -0.62 -4.40 20.81
N PRO A 269 -1.75 -4.75 20.21
CA PRO A 269 -3.06 -4.39 20.77
C PRO A 269 -3.35 -5.08 22.11
N ALA A 270 -2.71 -6.24 22.35
CA ALA A 270 -2.91 -7.05 23.55
C ALA A 270 -2.23 -6.48 24.80
N GLN A 271 -1.23 -5.59 24.64
CA GLN A 271 -0.48 -5.06 25.78
C GLN A 271 -0.08 -3.60 25.55
N LYS A 272 -0.55 -2.72 26.42
CA LYS A 272 -0.22 -1.30 26.37
C LYS A 272 1.30 -1.07 26.45
N GLY A 273 1.81 -0.18 25.60
CA GLY A 273 3.22 0.21 25.54
C GLY A 273 4.16 -0.83 24.94
N LEU A 274 3.66 -2.03 24.60
CA LEU A 274 4.46 -3.03 23.91
C LEU A 274 4.46 -2.77 22.41
N VAL A 275 5.67 -2.63 21.85
CA VAL A 275 5.88 -2.52 20.40
C VAL A 275 7.04 -3.40 19.97
N TYR A 276 6.91 -4.03 18.84
CA TYR A 276 7.94 -4.82 18.20
C TYR A 276 8.51 -4.10 16.98
N ALA A 277 9.81 -4.29 16.77
CA ALA A 277 10.50 -3.81 15.59
C ALA A 277 11.29 -4.96 14.93
N LYS A 278 11.11 -5.12 13.64
CA LYS A 278 12.02 -5.89 12.79
C LYS A 278 13.07 -4.94 12.27
N VAL A 279 14.34 -5.13 12.65
CA VAL A 279 15.45 -4.21 12.36
C VAL A 279 16.48 -4.92 11.51
N GLU A 280 16.94 -4.25 10.46
CA GLU A 280 18.06 -4.67 9.62
C GLU A 280 19.29 -3.82 9.97
N PRO A 281 20.23 -4.33 10.76
CA PRO A 281 21.50 -3.66 11.02
C PRO A 281 22.46 -3.89 9.85
N ALA A 282 23.48 -3.05 9.73
CA ALA A 282 24.52 -3.20 8.69
C ALA A 282 25.25 -4.55 8.77
N THR A 283 25.32 -5.15 9.95
CA THR A 283 25.95 -6.45 10.21
C THR A 283 25.12 -7.27 11.18
N GLY A 284 25.24 -8.61 11.14
CA GLY A 284 24.61 -9.51 12.11
C GLY A 284 23.23 -10.02 11.75
N GLY A 285 22.70 -9.68 10.56
CA GLY A 285 21.41 -10.16 10.07
C GLY A 285 20.20 -9.49 10.72
N VAL A 286 19.03 -9.76 10.19
CA VAL A 286 17.76 -9.18 10.64
C VAL A 286 17.36 -9.74 12.00
N ALA A 287 16.97 -8.85 12.90
CA ALA A 287 16.56 -9.24 14.25
C ALA A 287 15.27 -8.54 14.69
N ILE A 288 14.61 -9.16 15.65
CA ILE A 288 13.45 -8.60 16.33
C ILE A 288 13.90 -7.91 17.63
N PHE A 289 13.36 -6.75 17.84
CA PHE A 289 13.50 -5.95 19.06
C PHE A 289 12.11 -5.72 19.65
N ALA A 290 12.05 -5.61 20.96
CA ALA A 290 10.84 -5.26 21.68
C ALA A 290 11.09 -4.06 22.61
N SER A 291 10.13 -3.18 22.66
CA SER A 291 10.03 -2.10 23.63
C SER A 291 8.79 -2.30 24.48
N ARG A 292 8.86 -1.99 25.78
CA ARG A 292 7.73 -2.05 26.72
C ARG A 292 7.33 -0.66 27.24
N ASP A 293 7.95 0.39 26.70
CA ASP A 293 7.79 1.80 27.06
C ASP A 293 7.38 2.65 25.85
N SER A 294 6.59 2.05 24.97
CA SER A 294 6.09 2.68 23.73
C SER A 294 7.24 3.22 22.84
N GLY A 295 8.38 2.52 22.82
CA GLY A 295 9.49 2.79 21.92
C GLY A 295 10.55 3.75 22.46
N ASP A 296 10.64 3.98 23.77
CA ASP A 296 11.74 4.75 24.36
C ASP A 296 13.03 3.97 24.40
N SER A 297 12.98 2.72 24.86
CA SER A 297 14.09 1.79 24.91
C SER A 297 13.76 0.44 24.26
N TRP A 298 14.78 -0.26 23.76
CA TRP A 298 14.60 -1.48 23.00
C TRP A 298 15.52 -2.60 23.48
N GLU A 299 14.99 -3.80 23.55
CA GLU A 299 15.70 -5.03 23.86
C GLU A 299 15.74 -5.93 22.63
N ARG A 300 16.93 -6.41 22.25
CA ARG A 300 17.05 -7.42 21.18
C ARG A 300 16.47 -8.74 21.67
N ARG A 301 15.58 -9.34 20.86
CA ARG A 301 14.92 -10.60 21.19
C ARG A 301 15.57 -11.77 20.45
N GLY A 302 15.35 -11.93 19.19
CA GLY A 302 15.83 -13.02 18.38
C GLY A 302 16.18 -12.60 16.96
N SER A 303 16.74 -13.52 16.20
CA SER A 303 16.98 -13.35 14.75
C SER A 303 15.85 -13.95 13.96
N VAL A 304 15.57 -13.37 12.78
CA VAL A 304 14.56 -13.84 11.86
C VAL A 304 15.13 -13.89 10.45
N GLN A 305 14.73 -14.92 9.69
CA GLN A 305 15.11 -15.01 8.28
C GLN A 305 14.16 -14.12 7.47
N ALA A 306 14.65 -13.00 7.00
CA ALA A 306 13.89 -12.05 6.20
C ALA A 306 14.80 -11.30 5.24
N GLN A 307 14.20 -10.80 4.16
CA GLN A 307 14.85 -9.90 3.19
C GLN A 307 14.05 -8.57 3.21
N PRO A 308 14.41 -7.61 4.09
CA PRO A 308 13.60 -6.41 4.33
C PRO A 308 13.45 -5.50 3.12
N MET A 309 14.34 -5.62 2.14
CA MET A 309 14.20 -4.89 0.88
C MET A 309 12.91 -5.25 0.13
N TYR A 310 12.38 -6.45 0.36
CA TYR A 310 11.19 -6.97 -0.30
C TYR A 310 10.03 -7.19 0.68
N TYR A 311 10.24 -7.91 1.80
CA TYR A 311 9.22 -8.23 2.80
C TYR A 311 9.19 -7.18 3.91
N LYS A 312 8.20 -6.29 3.87
CA LYS A 312 8.17 -5.07 4.68
C LYS A 312 7.40 -5.17 5.99
N ASN A 313 6.78 -6.30 6.33
CA ASN A 313 5.83 -6.33 7.45
C ASN A 313 6.30 -7.18 8.64
N ILE A 314 5.73 -6.88 9.80
CA ILE A 314 5.66 -7.63 11.04
C ILE A 314 4.28 -7.38 11.65
N HIS A 315 3.66 -8.40 12.23
CA HIS A 315 2.34 -8.27 12.81
C HIS A 315 2.32 -8.88 14.22
N ALA A 316 1.94 -8.08 15.22
CA ALA A 316 1.66 -8.57 16.56
C ALA A 316 0.24 -9.11 16.63
N ASP A 317 0.06 -10.24 17.30
CA ASP A 317 -1.24 -10.85 17.52
C ASP A 317 -2.11 -9.93 18.40
N PRO A 318 -3.37 -9.67 18.06
CA PRO A 318 -4.22 -8.73 18.79
C PRO A 318 -4.65 -9.24 20.17
N LYS A 319 -4.52 -10.54 20.48
CA LYS A 319 -4.92 -11.14 21.75
C LYS A 319 -3.75 -11.72 22.57
N ASN A 320 -2.65 -12.05 21.89
CA ASN A 320 -1.48 -12.64 22.55
C ASN A 320 -0.27 -11.73 22.39
N PRO A 321 0.18 -11.03 23.44
CA PRO A 321 1.29 -10.09 23.34
C PRO A 321 2.62 -10.73 22.93
N ASP A 322 2.81 -12.02 23.20
CA ASP A 322 4.04 -12.75 22.87
C ASP A 322 4.02 -13.40 21.47
N ARG A 323 2.89 -13.28 20.74
CA ARG A 323 2.79 -13.85 19.39
C ARG A 323 3.06 -12.81 18.31
N LEU A 324 3.94 -13.18 17.38
CA LEU A 324 4.35 -12.36 16.24
C LEU A 324 4.34 -13.17 14.96
N TYR A 325 4.00 -12.51 13.88
CA TYR A 325 4.07 -13.04 12.51
C TYR A 325 5.02 -12.16 11.69
N VAL A 326 5.91 -12.81 10.94
CA VAL A 326 6.87 -12.15 10.06
C VAL A 326 6.73 -12.73 8.66
N PRO A 327 6.00 -12.05 7.76
CA PRO A 327 5.97 -12.39 6.35
C PRO A 327 7.38 -12.37 5.74
N SER A 328 7.69 -13.37 4.93
CA SER A 328 8.97 -13.55 4.25
C SER A 328 8.78 -14.56 3.10
N VAL A 329 9.86 -15.12 2.54
CA VAL A 329 9.77 -16.25 1.61
C VAL A 329 8.85 -17.32 2.20
N GLN A 330 9.13 -17.75 3.42
CA GLN A 330 8.20 -18.51 4.24
C GLN A 330 7.83 -17.65 5.46
N SER A 331 6.54 -17.49 5.71
CA SER A 331 6.08 -16.76 6.88
C SER A 331 6.52 -17.45 8.17
N GLN A 332 7.01 -16.67 9.10
CA GLN A 332 7.48 -17.13 10.39
C GLN A 332 6.58 -16.66 11.52
N ILE A 333 6.44 -17.48 12.54
CA ILE A 333 5.68 -17.19 13.74
C ILE A 333 6.56 -17.39 14.98
N SER A 334 6.42 -16.49 15.94
CA SER A 334 6.96 -16.61 17.30
C SER A 334 5.80 -16.66 18.29
N ASP A 335 5.92 -17.46 19.33
CA ASP A 335 4.98 -17.53 20.45
C ASP A 335 5.65 -17.14 21.81
N ASP A 336 6.88 -16.55 21.75
CA ASP A 336 7.71 -16.20 22.92
C ASP A 336 8.23 -14.75 22.88
N GLY A 337 7.50 -13.87 22.26
CA GLY A 337 7.86 -12.44 22.15
C GLY A 337 9.05 -12.18 21.24
N GLY A 338 9.19 -12.97 20.19
CA GLY A 338 10.23 -12.79 19.16
C GLY A 338 11.60 -13.36 19.54
N ARG A 339 11.70 -14.25 20.54
CA ARG A 339 12.97 -14.90 20.91
C ARG A 339 13.29 -16.04 19.96
N THR A 340 12.31 -16.86 19.65
CA THR A 340 12.44 -17.96 18.70
C THR A 340 11.36 -17.90 17.61
N PHE A 341 11.70 -18.43 16.44
CA PHE A 341 10.80 -18.44 15.29
C PHE A 341 10.74 -19.85 14.68
N ARG A 342 9.57 -20.20 14.20
CA ARG A 342 9.32 -21.37 13.36
C ARG A 342 8.54 -20.96 12.11
N ASN A 343 8.57 -21.76 11.07
CA ASN A 343 7.72 -21.52 9.90
C ASN A 343 6.24 -21.64 10.31
N LEU A 344 5.42 -20.73 9.78
CA LEU A 344 3.98 -20.71 10.03
C LEU A 344 3.29 -21.93 9.40
N GLY A 345 3.77 -22.37 8.24
CA GLY A 345 3.23 -23.45 7.42
C GLY A 345 2.87 -22.96 6.03
N GLU A 346 3.39 -23.67 5.02
CA GLU A 346 3.22 -23.28 3.62
C GLU A 346 2.62 -24.41 2.78
N ARG A 347 1.98 -25.39 3.46
CA ARG A 347 1.40 -26.53 2.72
C ARG A 347 0.26 -26.06 1.83
N SER A 348 0.38 -26.33 0.54
CA SER A 348 -0.60 -25.96 -0.49
C SER A 348 -0.78 -24.44 -0.65
N LYS A 349 0.25 -23.66 -0.31
CA LYS A 349 0.27 -22.21 -0.42
C LYS A 349 1.50 -21.76 -1.20
N HIS A 350 1.39 -20.67 -1.95
CA HIS A 350 2.52 -19.99 -2.57
C HIS A 350 3.41 -19.36 -1.48
N VAL A 351 4.70 -19.34 -1.71
CA VAL A 351 5.71 -18.64 -0.90
C VAL A 351 5.69 -17.13 -1.18
N ASP A 352 6.66 -16.38 -0.65
CA ASP A 352 6.85 -14.95 -0.88
C ASP A 352 5.68 -14.09 -0.34
N ASN A 353 5.61 -14.08 0.99
CA ASN A 353 4.51 -13.51 1.73
C ASN A 353 4.77 -12.04 2.08
N HIS A 354 3.74 -11.18 1.88
CA HIS A 354 3.87 -9.73 2.04
C HIS A 354 3.06 -9.16 3.19
N TYR A 355 1.86 -9.68 3.42
CA TYR A 355 0.95 -9.11 4.41
C TYR A 355 0.11 -10.20 5.08
N ILE A 356 -0.06 -10.08 6.40
CA ILE A 356 -1.00 -10.91 7.16
C ILE A 356 -2.00 -9.99 7.84
N TRP A 357 -3.28 -10.25 7.62
CA TRP A 357 -4.34 -9.76 8.49
C TRP A 357 -4.70 -10.85 9.49
N ILE A 358 -4.84 -10.46 10.75
CA ILE A 358 -5.19 -11.36 11.86
C ILE A 358 -6.57 -10.94 12.35
N ASP A 359 -7.49 -11.88 12.39
CA ASP A 359 -8.82 -11.65 12.93
C ASP A 359 -8.74 -11.27 14.42
N PRO A 360 -9.20 -10.06 14.82
CA PRO A 360 -9.14 -9.65 16.21
C PRO A 360 -10.05 -10.46 17.13
N ASP A 361 -11.06 -11.14 16.60
CA ASP A 361 -11.99 -11.96 17.38
C ASP A 361 -11.57 -13.43 17.45
N ASN A 362 -10.89 -13.92 16.41
CA ASN A 362 -10.37 -15.28 16.33
C ASN A 362 -8.96 -15.30 15.72
N THR A 363 -7.93 -15.25 16.53
CA THR A 363 -6.53 -15.15 16.05
C THR A 363 -5.98 -16.44 15.43
N ASP A 364 -6.80 -17.48 15.27
CA ASP A 364 -6.51 -18.65 14.43
C ASP A 364 -6.93 -18.43 12.96
N HIS A 365 -7.79 -17.42 12.72
CA HIS A 365 -8.20 -16.99 11.41
C HIS A 365 -7.26 -15.90 10.87
N LEU A 366 -6.62 -16.19 9.75
CA LEU A 366 -5.68 -15.28 9.08
C LEU A 366 -6.01 -15.16 7.60
N LEU A 367 -5.82 -13.97 7.06
CA LEU A 367 -5.70 -13.73 5.62
C LEU A 367 -4.24 -13.40 5.31
N GLU A 368 -3.67 -14.05 4.32
CA GLU A 368 -2.28 -13.81 3.93
C GLU A 368 -2.17 -13.51 2.43
N GLY A 369 -1.52 -12.39 2.12
CA GLY A 369 -1.20 -11.96 0.77
C GLY A 369 0.23 -12.30 0.42
N CYS A 370 0.42 -12.97 -0.73
CA CYS A 370 1.73 -13.35 -1.26
C CYS A 370 1.82 -13.07 -2.77
N ASP A 371 2.94 -13.45 -3.41
CA ASP A 371 3.11 -13.29 -4.86
C ASP A 371 2.17 -14.18 -5.68
N GLY A 372 1.65 -15.26 -5.10
CA GLY A 372 0.64 -16.14 -5.71
C GLY A 372 -0.81 -15.74 -5.43
N GLY A 373 -1.06 -14.63 -4.74
CA GLY A 373 -2.41 -14.13 -4.48
C GLY A 373 -2.80 -14.07 -3.00
N LEU A 374 -4.07 -14.30 -2.74
CA LEU A 374 -4.68 -14.26 -1.41
C LEU A 374 -5.00 -15.67 -0.89
N TYR A 375 -4.63 -15.90 0.36
CA TYR A 375 -4.86 -17.16 1.07
C TYR A 375 -5.54 -16.91 2.41
N GLU A 376 -6.28 -17.91 2.89
CA GLU A 376 -7.01 -17.88 4.16
C GLU A 376 -6.75 -19.16 4.95
N THR A 377 -6.61 -19.04 6.26
CA THR A 377 -6.54 -20.17 7.21
C THR A 377 -7.42 -19.91 8.42
N TRP A 378 -8.01 -20.97 8.99
CA TRP A 378 -8.82 -20.94 10.22
C TRP A 378 -8.17 -21.72 11.37
N ASP A 379 -6.96 -22.21 11.14
CA ASP A 379 -6.22 -23.07 12.08
C ASP A 379 -4.75 -22.62 12.26
N ARG A 380 -4.53 -21.31 12.08
CA ARG A 380 -3.22 -20.66 12.23
C ARG A 380 -2.15 -21.28 11.32
N GLY A 381 -2.48 -21.43 10.03
CA GLY A 381 -1.55 -21.81 8.98
C GLY A 381 -1.29 -23.31 8.84
N LYS A 382 -2.06 -24.20 9.47
CA LYS A 382 -1.93 -25.65 9.23
C LYS A 382 -2.49 -26.03 7.86
N LEU A 383 -3.63 -25.43 7.48
CA LEU A 383 -4.25 -25.59 6.16
C LEU A 383 -4.58 -24.22 5.58
N TRP A 384 -4.39 -24.06 4.28
CA TRP A 384 -4.66 -22.83 3.56
C TRP A 384 -5.66 -23.04 2.43
N ARG A 385 -6.61 -22.11 2.30
CA ARG A 385 -7.52 -21.96 1.17
C ARG A 385 -7.00 -20.88 0.23
N HIS A 386 -6.78 -21.18 -1.03
CA HIS A 386 -6.44 -20.20 -2.06
C HIS A 386 -7.70 -19.58 -2.68
N PHE A 387 -7.72 -18.25 -2.88
CA PHE A 387 -8.79 -17.56 -3.61
C PHE A 387 -8.49 -17.59 -5.11
N THR A 388 -8.98 -18.60 -5.81
CA THR A 388 -8.75 -18.81 -7.24
C THR A 388 -9.68 -18.01 -8.16
N ASN A 389 -10.38 -17.02 -7.61
CA ASN A 389 -11.32 -16.14 -8.32
C ASN A 389 -10.93 -14.66 -8.28
N LEU A 390 -9.72 -14.34 -7.81
CA LEU A 390 -9.15 -12.99 -7.80
C LEU A 390 -8.21 -12.84 -9.00
N SER A 391 -8.71 -12.24 -10.09
CA SER A 391 -8.01 -12.15 -11.39
C SER A 391 -7.03 -10.99 -11.43
N VAL A 392 -5.91 -11.12 -10.72
CA VAL A 392 -4.86 -10.09 -10.60
C VAL A 392 -3.48 -10.62 -10.99
N THR A 393 -3.42 -11.58 -11.90
CA THR A 393 -2.17 -12.15 -12.41
C THR A 393 -1.28 -11.04 -13.01
N GLN A 394 -0.04 -10.98 -12.58
CA GLN A 394 0.93 -9.97 -13.00
C GLN A 394 1.77 -10.47 -14.17
N PHE A 395 1.40 -10.08 -15.39
CA PHE A 395 2.17 -10.38 -16.59
C PHE A 395 3.35 -9.42 -16.76
N TYR A 396 4.55 -9.94 -17.06
CA TYR A 396 5.69 -9.14 -17.50
C TYR A 396 5.56 -8.72 -18.96
N ASN A 397 5.07 -9.64 -19.79
CA ASN A 397 4.91 -9.43 -21.22
C ASN A 397 3.75 -10.31 -21.74
N VAL A 398 3.12 -9.88 -22.81
CA VAL A 398 1.99 -10.59 -23.42
C VAL A 398 2.21 -10.64 -24.92
N ASP A 399 1.97 -11.79 -25.53
CA ASP A 399 1.94 -12.02 -26.97
C ASP A 399 0.70 -12.80 -27.37
N VAL A 400 0.39 -12.85 -28.66
CA VAL A 400 -0.78 -13.55 -29.20
C VAL A 400 -0.39 -14.41 -30.41
N ASP A 401 -1.08 -15.54 -30.58
CA ASP A 401 -0.93 -16.36 -31.78
C ASP A 401 -1.84 -15.87 -32.92
N ASN A 402 -1.75 -16.57 -34.06
CA ASN A 402 -2.56 -16.30 -35.25
C ASN A 402 -3.74 -17.27 -35.39
N ALA A 403 -4.18 -17.93 -34.32
CA ALA A 403 -5.31 -18.85 -34.38
C ALA A 403 -6.61 -18.13 -34.74
N SER A 404 -7.44 -18.76 -35.53
CA SER A 404 -8.71 -18.22 -36.05
C SER A 404 -9.84 -19.25 -35.84
N PRO A 405 -11.03 -18.83 -35.42
CA PRO A 405 -11.54 -17.47 -35.23
C PRO A 405 -11.23 -16.86 -33.87
N ILE A 406 -10.61 -17.61 -32.96
CA ILE A 406 -10.24 -17.14 -31.62
C ILE A 406 -8.73 -17.33 -31.47
N TYR A 407 -8.02 -16.24 -31.30
CA TYR A 407 -6.57 -16.28 -31.00
C TYR A 407 -6.33 -16.58 -29.51
N ASN A 408 -5.18 -17.10 -29.20
CA ASN A 408 -4.73 -17.31 -27.82
C ASN A 408 -3.81 -16.17 -27.39
N ILE A 409 -3.80 -15.95 -26.10
CA ILE A 409 -2.95 -15.00 -25.40
C ILE A 409 -1.92 -15.80 -24.61
N PHE A 410 -0.65 -15.44 -24.73
CA PHE A 410 0.47 -16.05 -23.99
C PHE A 410 1.20 -14.97 -23.23
N GLY A 411 1.64 -15.28 -22.01
CA GLY A 411 2.42 -14.33 -21.25
C GLY A 411 3.17 -14.96 -20.09
N GLY A 412 4.38 -14.47 -19.88
CA GLY A 412 5.18 -14.79 -18.72
C GLY A 412 4.75 -13.93 -17.53
N THR A 413 4.55 -14.57 -16.39
CA THR A 413 4.10 -13.90 -15.17
C THR A 413 5.20 -13.88 -14.12
N GLN A 414 5.14 -12.92 -13.23
CA GLN A 414 6.04 -12.89 -12.09
C GLN A 414 5.74 -14.09 -11.18
N ASP A 415 6.75 -14.94 -10.94
CA ASP A 415 6.75 -16.08 -10.03
C ASP A 415 5.70 -17.18 -10.31
N ASN A 416 4.81 -16.97 -11.30
CA ASN A 416 3.62 -17.76 -11.50
C ASN A 416 3.53 -18.39 -12.91
N SER A 417 4.67 -18.79 -13.46
CA SER A 417 4.75 -19.53 -14.72
C SER A 417 4.55 -18.67 -15.99
N THR A 418 4.69 -19.29 -17.14
CA THR A 418 4.20 -18.76 -18.41
C THR A 418 2.83 -19.39 -18.69
N LEU A 419 1.86 -18.57 -18.94
CA LEU A 419 0.46 -18.97 -19.11
C LEU A 419 0.00 -18.77 -20.54
N GLY A 420 -0.89 -19.64 -21.00
CA GLY A 420 -1.60 -19.53 -22.28
C GLY A 420 -3.10 -19.69 -22.09
N GLY A 421 -3.88 -18.97 -22.87
CA GLY A 421 -5.33 -19.10 -22.82
C GLY A 421 -6.04 -18.35 -23.95
N PRO A 422 -7.32 -18.66 -24.25
CA PRO A 422 -8.02 -18.07 -25.36
C PRO A 422 -8.42 -16.62 -25.09
N SER A 423 -8.42 -15.79 -26.12
CA SER A 423 -8.91 -14.41 -26.04
C SER A 423 -10.41 -14.35 -25.80
N ARG A 424 -11.16 -15.40 -26.14
CA ARG A 424 -12.62 -15.52 -25.93
C ARG A 424 -12.98 -16.98 -25.65
N SER A 425 -14.11 -17.19 -24.98
CA SER A 425 -14.77 -18.49 -24.87
C SER A 425 -16.15 -18.42 -25.52
N ARG A 426 -16.78 -19.59 -25.72
CA ARG A 426 -18.16 -19.67 -26.22
C ARG A 426 -19.20 -19.34 -25.15
N GLY A 427 -18.81 -19.36 -23.89
CA GLY A 427 -19.67 -19.04 -22.76
C GLY A 427 -19.87 -17.54 -22.58
N PRO A 428 -21.04 -17.10 -22.07
CA PRO A 428 -21.34 -15.68 -21.86
C PRO A 428 -20.46 -15.03 -20.78
N GLN A 429 -19.84 -15.85 -19.94
CA GLN A 429 -18.96 -15.40 -18.85
C GLN A 429 -17.53 -15.03 -19.34
N GLY A 430 -17.18 -15.33 -20.60
CA GLY A 430 -15.82 -15.21 -21.09
C GLY A 430 -14.91 -16.39 -20.68
N PRO A 431 -13.58 -16.30 -20.90
CA PRO A 431 -12.64 -17.31 -20.46
C PRO A 431 -12.65 -17.49 -18.93
N THR A 432 -12.58 -18.75 -18.51
CA THR A 432 -12.50 -19.17 -17.11
C THR A 432 -11.10 -19.73 -16.81
N ASN A 433 -10.80 -20.01 -15.55
CA ASN A 433 -9.52 -20.63 -15.18
C ASN A 433 -9.26 -21.95 -15.92
N ASN A 434 -10.30 -22.72 -16.23
CA ASN A 434 -10.17 -24.01 -16.95
C ASN A 434 -9.79 -23.83 -18.41
N ASP A 435 -9.92 -22.66 -18.98
CA ASP A 435 -9.52 -22.34 -20.36
C ASP A 435 -8.04 -21.95 -20.44
N TRP A 436 -7.40 -21.69 -19.30
CA TRP A 436 -6.00 -21.32 -19.22
C TRP A 436 -5.12 -22.54 -18.86
N PHE A 437 -3.92 -22.57 -19.38
CA PHE A 437 -2.95 -23.64 -19.15
C PHE A 437 -1.55 -23.09 -18.88
N ILE A 438 -0.77 -23.86 -18.16
CA ILE A 438 0.63 -23.56 -17.89
C ILE A 438 1.48 -24.08 -19.07
N VAL A 439 2.21 -23.16 -19.69
CA VAL A 439 3.15 -23.48 -20.78
C VAL A 439 4.47 -23.99 -20.21
N THR A 440 5.01 -23.28 -19.21
CA THR A 440 6.23 -23.68 -18.49
C THR A 440 6.19 -23.11 -17.08
N GLY A 441 6.80 -23.82 -16.14
CA GLY A 441 6.88 -23.39 -14.74
C GLY A 441 7.98 -22.37 -14.47
N GLY A 442 7.99 -21.82 -13.26
CA GLY A 442 8.97 -20.86 -12.78
C GLY A 442 8.58 -19.40 -13.02
N ASP A 443 9.54 -18.50 -12.96
CA ASP A 443 9.37 -17.09 -13.26
C ASP A 443 9.35 -16.91 -14.79
N GLY A 444 8.18 -16.63 -15.35
CA GLY A 444 7.99 -16.57 -16.80
C GLY A 444 8.18 -15.14 -17.31
N PHE A 445 9.18 -14.79 -18.03
CA PHE A 445 9.43 -13.41 -18.49
C PHE A 445 8.75 -13.09 -19.82
N VAL A 446 9.12 -13.80 -20.88
CA VAL A 446 8.67 -13.53 -22.24
C VAL A 446 8.20 -14.83 -22.89
N ALA A 447 6.97 -14.84 -23.39
CA ALA A 447 6.47 -15.87 -24.30
C ALA A 447 6.56 -15.34 -25.73
N ARG A 448 7.04 -16.19 -26.67
CA ARG A 448 7.08 -15.91 -28.12
C ARG A 448 6.72 -17.15 -28.89
#